data_f63bd04a85dc78df8a030b188489dcfd
#
_entry.id   f63bd04a85dc78df8a030b188489dcfd
#
_cell.length_a   1.000
_cell.length_b   1.000
_cell.length_c   1.000
_cell.angle_alpha   90.00
_cell.angle_beta   90.00
_cell.angle_gamma   90.00
#
_symmetry.space_group_name_H-M   'P 1'
#
loop_
_entity.id
_entity.type
_entity.pdbx_description
1 polymer ?
#
loop_
_entity_poly.entity_id
_entity_poly.type
_entity_poly.pdbx_seq_one_letter_code
_entity_poly.pdbx_strand_id
1 'polypeptide(L)'
;MTEDTKGRGRRAAGRRRRKPAPRRRALVIAAWSAAAVVLLGGAGLGWFYFKLNGNLKTVDIDQALGTDRPANVDNGSMDILVLGSDSRGGANGEYGQDDGGSARSDTAMIVHLYEGHQKASVVSIPRDTMTARPECAVAGGKGKTDPGGRRKQFNEAYTVGGAACAVKTVEKMSGIRMDHYIEVDFTGFKKIIDTLGGVEVTTTKPIKDDYSHLDLPAGPNKLNGEQALGLVRTRHGVGDGGDLGRIQLQQAFIKALIKQVKGVGVFDNPKKLLDLADAGTKALTTDRALGDVKSLAGFAQGLQGIDAGDMQMITLPVTTDALDANRVVPLQKESTMVWDALLADRPIPAEATANSAGDKSTAGSVVQ
;
A
#
# COMPACT_ATOMS: atom_id res chain seq x y z
N MET A 1 -60.07 1.67 98.48
CA MET A 1 -59.91 2.89 97.63
C MET A 1 -58.58 2.74 96.86
N THR A 2 -58.60 2.12 95.91
CA THR A 2 -58.66 2.11 94.46
C THR A 2 -58.08 3.38 93.79
N GLU A 3 -56.97 3.27 93.11
CA GLU A 3 -56.76 4.03 91.87
C GLU A 3 -55.76 3.38 90.98
N ASP A 4 -56.23 3.22 89.81
CA ASP A 4 -55.64 2.54 88.65
C ASP A 4 -54.89 3.54 87.83
N THR A 5 -53.61 3.33 87.46
CA THR A 5 -52.89 4.19 86.54
C THR A 5 -52.30 3.37 85.38
N LYS A 6 -53.07 3.44 84.26
CA LYS A 6 -52.69 2.92 82.95
C LYS A 6 -51.41 3.55 82.40
N GLY A 7 -50.40 2.70 82.28
CA GLY A 7 -49.16 3.07 81.52
C GLY A 7 -49.40 3.02 80.03
N ARG A 8 -49.21 4.16 79.28
CA ARG A 8 -49.23 4.32 77.82
C ARG A 8 -47.89 3.86 77.26
N GLY A 9 -47.90 2.70 76.66
CA GLY A 9 -46.74 2.25 75.84
C GLY A 9 -46.64 3.04 74.59
N ARG A 10 -45.50 3.73 74.42
CA ARG A 10 -45.09 4.41 73.13
C ARG A 10 -44.71 3.32 72.13
N ARG A 11 -45.49 3.11 71.10
CA ARG A 11 -45.17 2.29 69.93
C ARG A 11 -44.13 3.08 69.11
N ALA A 12 -42.92 2.56 69.02
CA ALA A 12 -41.89 3.05 68.08
C ALA A 12 -42.35 2.78 66.67
N ALA A 13 -42.58 3.81 65.88
CA ALA A 13 -42.90 3.72 64.49
C ALA A 13 -41.64 3.28 63.71
N GLY A 14 -41.54 1.99 63.40
CA GLY A 14 -40.53 1.43 62.51
C GLY A 14 -40.61 2.08 61.13
N ARG A 15 -39.63 2.88 60.78
CA ARG A 15 -39.44 3.42 59.40
C ARG A 15 -39.28 2.24 58.43
N ARG A 16 -40.39 1.82 57.80
CA ARG A 16 -40.34 0.88 56.68
C ARG A 16 -39.56 1.55 55.53
N ARG A 17 -38.30 1.15 55.30
CA ARG A 17 -37.56 1.46 54.06
C ARG A 17 -38.40 0.96 52.88
N ARG A 18 -39.04 1.87 52.13
CA ARG A 18 -39.75 1.55 50.89
C ARG A 18 -38.74 0.94 49.92
N LYS A 19 -38.93 -0.35 49.59
CA LYS A 19 -38.17 -1.02 48.51
C LYS A 19 -38.42 -0.22 47.23
N PRO A 20 -37.37 0.17 46.49
CA PRO A 20 -37.56 0.92 45.25
C PRO A 20 -38.43 0.12 44.30
N ALA A 21 -39.36 0.82 43.60
CA ALA A 21 -40.32 0.20 42.67
C ALA A 21 -39.58 -0.62 41.59
N PRO A 22 -40.10 -1.80 41.19
CA PRO A 22 -39.40 -2.70 40.24
C PRO A 22 -38.99 -2.03 38.92
N ARG A 23 -39.79 -1.06 38.46
CA ARG A 23 -39.45 -0.23 37.28
C ARG A 23 -38.15 0.59 37.43
N ARG A 24 -37.88 1.17 38.61
CA ARG A 24 -36.63 1.94 38.83
C ARG A 24 -35.41 1.00 38.87
N ARG A 25 -35.51 -0.20 39.41
CA ARG A 25 -34.43 -1.19 39.38
C ARG A 25 -34.12 -1.64 37.97
N ALA A 26 -35.12 -1.89 37.12
CA ALA A 26 -34.96 -2.26 35.72
C ALA A 26 -34.29 -1.16 34.93
N LEU A 27 -34.66 0.12 35.12
CA LEU A 27 -34.03 1.27 34.48
C LEU A 27 -32.56 1.45 34.89
N VAL A 28 -32.25 1.26 36.17
CA VAL A 28 -30.86 1.31 36.66
C VAL A 28 -29.99 0.20 36.07
N ILE A 29 -30.50 -1.03 36.02
CA ILE A 29 -29.82 -2.16 35.40
C ILE A 29 -29.61 -1.91 33.91
N ALA A 30 -30.62 -1.44 33.19
CA ALA A 30 -30.50 -1.08 31.76
C ALA A 30 -29.48 0.01 31.53
N ALA A 31 -29.41 1.07 32.36
CA ALA A 31 -28.44 2.13 32.28
C ALA A 31 -26.99 1.63 32.52
N TRP A 32 -26.78 0.79 33.54
CA TRP A 32 -25.49 0.17 33.81
C TRP A 32 -25.07 -0.80 32.71
N SER A 33 -26.03 -1.60 32.15
CA SER A 33 -25.75 -2.49 31.02
C SER A 33 -25.34 -1.69 29.78
N ALA A 34 -26.01 -0.59 29.45
CA ALA A 34 -25.66 0.30 28.35
C ALA A 34 -24.30 0.94 28.58
N ALA A 35 -24.04 1.45 29.79
CA ALA A 35 -22.72 2.01 30.13
C ALA A 35 -21.60 0.95 30.01
N ALA A 36 -21.83 -0.28 30.46
CA ALA A 36 -20.87 -1.37 30.32
C ALA A 36 -20.59 -1.71 28.85
N VAL A 37 -21.62 -1.78 27.99
CA VAL A 37 -21.47 -2.02 26.55
C VAL A 37 -20.68 -0.90 25.89
N VAL A 38 -20.93 0.37 26.23
CA VAL A 38 -20.17 1.51 25.69
C VAL A 38 -18.72 1.48 26.17
N LEU A 39 -18.47 1.18 27.45
CA LEU A 39 -17.09 1.09 27.98
C LEU A 39 -16.31 -0.09 27.39
N LEU A 40 -16.93 -1.26 27.29
CA LEU A 40 -16.28 -2.44 26.68
C LEU A 40 -16.06 -2.24 25.17
N GLY A 41 -17.04 -1.67 24.48
CA GLY A 41 -16.89 -1.31 23.07
C GLY A 41 -15.79 -0.27 22.83
N GLY A 42 -15.76 0.79 23.65
CA GLY A 42 -14.73 1.82 23.58
C GLY A 42 -13.34 1.28 23.91
N ALA A 43 -13.22 0.42 24.95
CA ALA A 43 -11.96 -0.24 25.28
C ALA A 43 -11.48 -1.18 24.18
N GLY A 44 -12.40 -1.96 23.56
CA GLY A 44 -12.08 -2.84 22.43
C GLY A 44 -11.61 -2.08 21.21
N LEU A 45 -12.28 -1.00 20.83
CA LEU A 45 -11.87 -0.13 19.73
C LEU A 45 -10.53 0.56 20.02
N GLY A 46 -10.31 1.05 21.25
CA GLY A 46 -9.05 1.64 21.67
C GLY A 46 -7.89 0.65 21.58
N TRP A 47 -8.07 -0.56 22.11
CA TRP A 47 -7.07 -1.62 22.00
C TRP A 47 -6.74 -1.97 20.56
N PHE A 48 -7.78 -2.08 19.71
CA PHE A 48 -7.60 -2.38 18.29
C PHE A 48 -6.84 -1.25 17.56
N TYR A 49 -7.17 0.00 17.83
CA TYR A 49 -6.46 1.17 17.31
C TYR A 49 -4.97 1.14 17.68
N PHE A 50 -4.64 0.91 18.96
CA PHE A 50 -3.25 0.79 19.40
C PHE A 50 -2.52 -0.40 18.76
N LYS A 51 -3.21 -1.53 18.59
CA LYS A 51 -2.66 -2.70 17.90
C LYS A 51 -2.31 -2.38 16.45
N LEU A 52 -3.20 -1.73 15.71
CA LEU A 52 -2.97 -1.37 14.31
C LEU A 52 -1.82 -0.36 14.16
N ASN A 53 -1.74 0.65 15.05
CA ASN A 53 -0.61 1.58 15.06
C ASN A 53 0.72 0.88 15.36
N GLY A 54 0.71 -0.11 16.25
CA GLY A 54 1.90 -0.92 16.57
C GLY A 54 2.37 -1.84 15.43
N ASN A 55 1.52 -2.12 14.45
CA ASN A 55 1.88 -2.91 13.27
C ASN A 55 2.65 -2.08 12.22
N LEU A 56 2.35 -0.77 12.12
CA LEU A 56 2.89 0.09 11.06
C LEU A 56 4.39 0.30 11.25
N LYS A 57 5.11 0.11 10.14
CA LYS A 57 6.53 0.45 10.03
C LYS A 57 6.66 1.78 9.31
N THR A 58 7.52 2.65 9.81
CA THR A 58 7.74 3.97 9.21
C THR A 58 9.21 4.23 8.94
N VAL A 59 9.47 4.95 7.85
CA VAL A 59 10.79 5.48 7.49
C VAL A 59 10.69 6.99 7.47
N ASP A 60 11.63 7.67 8.14
CA ASP A 60 11.73 9.12 8.11
C ASP A 60 12.46 9.56 6.84
N ILE A 61 11.71 9.66 5.74
CA ILE A 61 12.26 10.01 4.44
C ILE A 61 12.68 11.47 4.41
N ASP A 62 11.91 12.37 5.00
CA ASP A 62 12.20 13.80 4.99
C ASP A 62 13.53 14.10 5.70
N GLN A 63 13.77 13.47 6.86
CA GLN A 63 15.04 13.59 7.55
C GLN A 63 16.20 13.01 6.73
N ALA A 64 15.98 11.88 6.06
CA ALA A 64 17.01 11.21 5.28
C ALA A 64 17.38 11.95 3.97
N LEU A 65 16.41 12.63 3.35
CA LEU A 65 16.61 13.37 2.10
C LEU A 65 17.12 14.80 2.34
N GLY A 66 16.82 15.39 3.49
CA GLY A 66 17.16 16.76 3.81
C GLY A 66 16.42 17.79 2.93
N THR A 67 17.05 18.94 2.69
CA THR A 67 16.43 20.06 1.97
C THR A 67 16.71 20.10 0.46
N ASP A 68 17.63 19.26 -0.02
CA ASP A 68 17.99 19.19 -1.45
C ASP A 68 17.01 18.26 -2.20
N ARG A 69 15.77 18.74 -2.32
CA ARG A 69 14.66 18.06 -3.01
C ARG A 69 14.02 18.99 -4.03
N PRO A 70 13.34 18.48 -5.05
CA PRO A 70 12.51 19.31 -5.94
C PRO A 70 11.53 20.18 -5.14
N ALA A 71 11.19 21.34 -5.66
CA ALA A 71 10.17 22.18 -5.06
C ALA A 71 8.83 21.45 -5.02
N ASN A 72 8.09 21.62 -3.91
CA ASN A 72 6.72 21.12 -3.85
C ASN A 72 5.84 21.97 -4.75
N VAL A 73 5.00 21.31 -5.56
CA VAL A 73 3.99 21.99 -6.39
C VAL A 73 2.66 21.85 -5.65
N ASP A 74 2.26 22.92 -4.96
CA ASP A 74 1.01 22.96 -4.19
C ASP A 74 -0.17 23.27 -5.13
N ASN A 75 -0.55 22.29 -5.94
CA ASN A 75 -1.65 22.35 -6.90
C ASN A 75 -2.81 21.41 -6.55
N GLY A 76 -2.78 20.79 -5.37
CA GLY A 76 -3.78 19.82 -4.92
C GLY A 76 -3.60 18.40 -5.48
N SER A 77 -2.58 18.16 -6.33
CA SER A 77 -2.15 16.82 -6.72
C SER A 77 -1.28 16.17 -5.62
N MET A 78 -1.03 14.88 -5.75
CA MET A 78 -0.18 14.13 -4.81
C MET A 78 0.64 13.08 -5.54
N ASP A 79 1.94 13.04 -5.27
CA ASP A 79 2.88 12.10 -5.87
C ASP A 79 3.39 11.08 -4.85
N ILE A 80 3.21 9.80 -5.15
CA ILE A 80 3.50 8.70 -4.23
C ILE A 80 4.47 7.73 -4.91
N LEU A 81 5.60 7.45 -4.27
CA LEU A 81 6.43 6.33 -4.68
C LEU A 81 5.97 5.04 -4.01
N VAL A 82 5.54 4.08 -4.82
CA VAL A 82 5.16 2.74 -4.36
C VAL A 82 6.24 1.75 -4.75
N LEU A 83 6.78 1.02 -3.78
CA LEU A 83 7.76 -0.05 -4.00
C LEU A 83 7.21 -1.41 -3.56
N GLY A 84 7.49 -2.44 -4.36
CA GLY A 84 7.34 -3.84 -3.94
C GLY A 84 8.71 -4.36 -3.49
N SER A 85 8.81 -4.77 -2.23
CA SER A 85 10.06 -5.24 -1.65
C SER A 85 10.06 -6.75 -1.48
N ASP A 86 11.14 -7.39 -1.93
CA ASP A 86 11.45 -8.79 -1.66
C ASP A 86 12.33 -8.95 -0.39
N SER A 87 12.14 -8.06 0.61
CA SER A 87 12.94 -8.16 1.83
C SER A 87 12.86 -9.59 2.38
N ARG A 88 13.98 -10.32 2.29
CA ARG A 88 14.07 -11.76 2.60
C ARG A 88 14.16 -12.02 4.10
N GLY A 89 13.96 -11.00 4.93
CA GLY A 89 13.90 -11.13 6.38
C GLY A 89 12.63 -11.85 6.84
N GLY A 90 12.75 -12.75 7.81
CA GLY A 90 11.61 -13.46 8.40
C GLY A 90 10.99 -14.49 7.45
N ALA A 91 9.66 -14.45 7.27
CA ALA A 91 8.90 -15.44 6.50
C ALA A 91 9.14 -15.40 4.97
N ASN A 92 9.81 -14.36 4.46
CA ASN A 92 10.11 -14.22 3.02
C ASN A 92 11.36 -15.00 2.56
N GLY A 93 12.09 -15.65 3.47
CA GLY A 93 13.31 -16.44 3.17
C GLY A 93 13.07 -17.59 2.19
N GLU A 94 11.84 -18.05 2.02
CA GLU A 94 11.47 -19.12 1.08
C GLU A 94 11.59 -18.71 -0.41
N TYR A 95 11.60 -17.40 -0.71
CA TYR A 95 11.65 -16.88 -2.09
C TYR A 95 13.07 -16.62 -2.62
N GLY A 96 14.08 -17.11 -1.93
CA GLY A 96 15.49 -17.08 -2.33
C GLY A 96 16.43 -17.02 -1.13
N GLN A 97 17.69 -17.43 -1.34
CA GLN A 97 18.70 -17.33 -0.29
C GLN A 97 19.01 -15.88 0.01
N ASP A 98 19.19 -15.57 1.30
CA ASP A 98 19.66 -14.27 1.78
C ASP A 98 21.16 -14.12 1.44
N ASP A 99 21.45 -13.50 0.31
CA ASP A 99 22.83 -13.23 -0.15
C ASP A 99 23.49 -12.11 0.67
N GLY A 100 23.25 -12.07 1.98
CA GLY A 100 23.87 -11.10 2.88
C GLY A 100 23.04 -9.83 3.11
N GLY A 101 21.69 -9.93 3.04
CA GLY A 101 20.80 -8.85 3.49
C GLY A 101 20.51 -7.75 2.47
N SER A 102 20.76 -7.99 1.18
CA SER A 102 20.41 -7.02 0.12
C SER A 102 18.95 -7.17 -0.30
N ALA A 103 18.03 -6.54 0.43
CA ALA A 103 16.66 -6.35 -0.05
C ALA A 103 16.69 -5.62 -1.40
N ARG A 104 15.89 -6.09 -2.36
CA ARG A 104 15.73 -5.48 -3.68
C ARG A 104 14.30 -5.01 -3.86
N SER A 105 14.13 -3.91 -4.54
CA SER A 105 12.83 -3.49 -5.02
C SER A 105 12.67 -4.01 -6.45
N ASP A 106 11.83 -5.01 -6.63
CA ASP A 106 11.52 -5.57 -7.94
C ASP A 106 10.42 -4.79 -8.68
N THR A 107 9.66 -3.96 -7.97
CA THR A 107 8.59 -3.14 -8.51
C THR A 107 8.72 -1.73 -7.98
N ALA A 108 8.71 -0.75 -8.87
CA ALA A 108 8.68 0.67 -8.53
C ALA A 108 7.68 1.40 -9.41
N MET A 109 6.80 2.17 -8.78
CA MET A 109 5.76 2.94 -9.48
C MET A 109 5.63 4.33 -8.83
N ILE A 110 5.53 5.35 -9.67
CA ILE A 110 5.03 6.66 -9.25
C ILE A 110 3.52 6.65 -9.47
N VAL A 111 2.76 6.91 -8.43
CA VAL A 111 1.32 7.13 -8.49
C VAL A 111 1.06 8.60 -8.32
N HIS A 112 0.61 9.25 -9.37
CA HIS A 112 0.19 10.65 -9.37
C HIS A 112 -1.32 10.72 -9.25
N LEU A 113 -1.80 11.29 -8.16
CA LEU A 113 -3.22 11.58 -7.93
C LEU A 113 -3.48 13.01 -8.39
N TYR A 114 -4.37 13.17 -9.36
CA TYR A 114 -4.75 14.49 -9.86
C TYR A 114 -5.51 15.30 -8.81
N GLU A 115 -5.53 16.61 -8.96
CA GLU A 115 -6.36 17.50 -8.12
C GLU A 115 -7.78 16.93 -7.94
N GLY A 116 -8.26 16.93 -6.70
CA GLY A 116 -9.56 16.34 -6.33
C GLY A 116 -9.57 14.81 -6.22
N HIS A 117 -8.47 14.10 -6.47
CA HIS A 117 -8.25 12.66 -6.26
C HIS A 117 -9.34 11.75 -6.87
N GLN A 118 -9.85 12.12 -8.05
CA GLN A 118 -10.83 11.31 -8.78
C GLN A 118 -10.20 10.50 -9.92
N LYS A 119 -8.97 10.81 -10.28
CA LYS A 119 -8.19 10.15 -11.33
C LYS A 119 -6.75 9.98 -10.88
N ALA A 120 -6.06 9.02 -11.49
CA ALA A 120 -4.64 8.79 -11.22
C ALA A 120 -3.88 8.43 -12.51
N SER A 121 -2.60 8.78 -12.52
CA SER A 121 -1.63 8.19 -13.45
C SER A 121 -0.63 7.34 -12.68
N VAL A 122 -0.30 6.17 -13.21
CA VAL A 122 0.70 5.26 -12.66
C VAL A 122 1.82 5.07 -13.66
N VAL A 123 3.03 5.49 -13.30
CA VAL A 123 4.23 5.33 -14.10
C VAL A 123 5.10 4.24 -13.48
N SER A 124 5.12 3.05 -14.09
CA SER A 124 5.98 1.95 -13.66
C SER A 124 7.41 2.17 -14.15
N ILE A 125 8.39 2.11 -13.26
CA ILE A 125 9.81 2.26 -13.56
C ILE A 125 10.43 0.87 -13.68
N PRO A 126 10.94 0.45 -14.86
CA PRO A 126 11.64 -0.81 -14.99
C PRO A 126 12.86 -0.84 -14.05
N ARG A 127 13.01 -1.92 -13.29
CA ARG A 127 14.07 -2.04 -12.27
C ARG A 127 15.49 -1.94 -12.85
N ASP A 128 15.64 -2.35 -14.13
CA ASP A 128 16.91 -2.38 -14.86
C ASP A 128 17.18 -1.07 -15.63
N THR A 129 16.40 0.00 -15.33
CA THR A 129 16.60 1.34 -15.91
C THR A 129 17.91 1.92 -15.45
N MET A 130 18.76 2.32 -16.42
CA MET A 130 19.99 3.03 -16.17
C MET A 130 19.70 4.52 -16.00
N THR A 131 20.02 5.05 -14.84
CA THR A 131 19.75 6.45 -14.47
C THR A 131 20.88 7.06 -13.64
N ALA A 132 20.81 8.36 -13.41
CA ALA A 132 21.71 9.05 -12.49
C ALA A 132 21.23 8.83 -11.05
N ARG A 133 22.00 8.06 -10.27
CA ARG A 133 21.75 7.93 -8.82
C ARG A 133 22.55 9.02 -8.10
N PRO A 134 21.90 9.84 -7.24
CA PRO A 134 22.59 10.81 -6.39
C PRO A 134 23.42 10.12 -5.30
N GLU A 135 24.20 10.90 -4.58
CA GLU A 135 24.81 10.44 -3.33
C GLU A 135 23.72 10.00 -2.34
N CYS A 136 23.93 8.84 -1.73
CA CYS A 136 23.00 8.25 -0.77
C CYS A 136 23.74 7.79 0.48
N ALA A 137 23.12 7.94 1.64
CA ALA A 137 23.56 7.27 2.85
C ALA A 137 23.39 5.74 2.68
N VAL A 138 24.41 4.97 3.05
CA VAL A 138 24.37 3.51 2.97
C VAL A 138 23.51 2.95 4.11
N ALA A 139 22.52 2.13 3.79
CA ALA A 139 21.65 1.50 4.78
C ALA A 139 22.51 0.69 5.79
N GLY A 140 22.33 0.94 7.09
CA GLY A 140 23.14 0.31 8.15
C GLY A 140 24.61 0.72 8.18
N GLY A 141 25.05 1.62 7.33
CA GLY A 141 26.45 1.98 7.12
C GLY A 141 27.07 2.95 8.14
N LYS A 142 26.36 3.29 9.22
CA LYS A 142 26.87 4.15 10.33
C LYS A 142 27.56 5.43 9.82
N GLY A 143 26.87 6.20 8.98
CA GLY A 143 27.37 7.47 8.42
C GLY A 143 28.19 7.33 7.14
N LYS A 144 28.30 6.14 6.56
CA LYS A 144 28.91 5.97 5.23
C LYS A 144 27.95 6.44 4.15
N THR A 145 28.49 7.07 3.10
CA THR A 145 27.75 7.45 1.90
C THR A 145 28.31 6.73 0.68
N ASP A 146 27.43 6.45 -0.29
CA ASP A 146 27.81 6.05 -1.65
C ASP A 146 27.65 7.26 -2.56
N PRO A 147 28.70 7.65 -3.32
CA PRO A 147 28.68 8.88 -4.10
C PRO A 147 27.70 8.84 -5.29
N GLY A 148 27.07 7.70 -5.56
CA GLY A 148 26.20 7.55 -6.71
C GLY A 148 26.93 7.50 -8.03
N GLY A 149 26.34 8.10 -9.07
CA GLY A 149 26.94 8.18 -10.42
C GLY A 149 25.91 8.42 -11.51
N ARG A 150 26.40 8.82 -12.69
CA ARG A 150 25.53 9.17 -13.83
C ARG A 150 24.82 7.96 -14.47
N ARG A 151 25.38 6.77 -14.30
CA ARG A 151 24.89 5.56 -14.93
C ARG A 151 24.87 4.43 -13.91
N LYS A 152 23.78 4.32 -13.17
CA LYS A 152 23.52 3.31 -12.16
C LYS A 152 22.18 2.64 -12.46
N GLN A 153 22.05 1.38 -12.12
CA GLN A 153 20.80 0.66 -12.25
C GLN A 153 19.82 1.14 -11.17
N PHE A 154 18.58 1.40 -11.53
CA PHE A 154 17.59 1.98 -10.63
C PHE A 154 17.39 1.15 -9.35
N ASN A 155 17.27 -0.18 -9.47
CA ASN A 155 17.05 -1.05 -8.31
C ASN A 155 18.23 -1.07 -7.31
N GLU A 156 19.45 -0.70 -7.72
CA GLU A 156 20.61 -0.55 -6.82
C GLU A 156 20.38 0.57 -5.79
N ALA A 157 19.55 1.55 -6.09
CA ALA A 157 19.27 2.65 -5.16
C ALA A 157 18.67 2.11 -3.85
N TYR A 158 17.71 1.17 -3.96
CA TYR A 158 17.11 0.53 -2.78
C TYR A 158 18.13 -0.33 -2.03
N THR A 159 18.95 -1.09 -2.72
CA THR A 159 20.02 -1.92 -2.12
C THR A 159 21.04 -1.07 -1.35
N VAL A 160 21.41 0.11 -1.89
CA VAL A 160 22.42 0.98 -1.28
C VAL A 160 21.87 1.72 -0.05
N GLY A 161 20.76 2.41 -0.19
CA GLY A 161 20.26 3.31 0.85
C GLY A 161 18.78 3.15 1.19
N GLY A 162 18.18 2.00 0.83
CA GLY A 162 16.78 1.71 1.13
C GLY A 162 15.81 2.70 0.48
N ALA A 163 14.67 2.89 1.14
CA ALA A 163 13.60 3.78 0.73
C ALA A 163 14.09 5.19 0.38
N ALA A 164 14.88 5.80 1.24
CA ALA A 164 15.34 7.17 1.06
C ALA A 164 16.16 7.35 -0.23
N CYS A 165 17.07 6.42 -0.54
CA CYS A 165 17.86 6.48 -1.77
C CYS A 165 17.02 6.23 -3.02
N ALA A 166 16.02 5.35 -2.93
CA ALA A 166 15.06 5.11 -4.01
C ALA A 166 14.25 6.38 -4.31
N VAL A 167 13.67 7.03 -3.28
CA VAL A 167 12.95 8.30 -3.41
C VAL A 167 13.87 9.37 -4.03
N LYS A 168 15.08 9.58 -3.48
CA LYS A 168 16.03 10.56 -3.98
C LYS A 168 16.41 10.33 -5.46
N THR A 169 16.50 9.06 -5.87
CA THR A 169 16.80 8.70 -7.26
C THR A 169 15.62 9.00 -8.18
N VAL A 170 14.38 8.72 -7.74
CA VAL A 170 13.15 9.05 -8.48
C VAL A 170 13.00 10.55 -8.62
N GLU A 171 13.14 11.31 -7.53
CA GLU A 171 13.07 12.77 -7.55
C GLU A 171 14.12 13.38 -8.48
N LYS A 172 15.35 12.82 -8.48
CA LYS A 172 16.41 13.26 -9.39
C LYS A 172 16.09 12.96 -10.85
N MET A 173 15.43 11.83 -11.13
CA MET A 173 15.07 11.39 -12.48
C MET A 173 13.89 12.17 -13.05
N SER A 174 12.87 12.42 -12.23
CA SER A 174 11.60 13.01 -12.66
C SER A 174 11.52 14.52 -12.47
N GLY A 175 12.29 15.07 -11.52
CA GLY A 175 12.12 16.46 -11.06
C GLY A 175 10.86 16.66 -10.20
N ILE A 176 10.14 15.59 -9.89
CA ILE A 176 8.90 15.61 -9.09
C ILE A 176 9.23 15.27 -7.64
N ARG A 177 8.75 16.06 -6.70
CA ARG A 177 8.85 15.76 -5.28
C ARG A 177 7.82 14.69 -4.91
N MET A 178 8.29 13.62 -4.25
CA MET A 178 7.38 12.59 -3.72
C MET A 178 6.79 13.05 -2.38
N ASP A 179 5.47 13.16 -2.31
CA ASP A 179 4.74 13.52 -1.08
C ASP A 179 4.73 12.34 -0.10
N HIS A 180 4.57 11.13 -0.63
CA HIS A 180 4.50 9.91 0.17
C HIS A 180 5.36 8.79 -0.39
N TYR A 181 5.67 7.87 0.52
CA TYR A 181 6.32 6.61 0.21
C TYR A 181 5.52 5.46 0.82
N ILE A 182 5.27 4.43 0.01
CA ILE A 182 4.61 3.20 0.44
C ILE A 182 5.40 2.01 -0.09
N GLU A 183 5.76 1.10 0.81
CA GLU A 183 6.40 -0.16 0.46
C GLU A 183 5.50 -1.31 0.91
N VAL A 184 5.36 -2.31 0.05
CA VAL A 184 4.58 -3.52 0.29
C VAL A 184 5.51 -4.72 0.28
N ASP A 185 5.58 -5.48 1.36
CA ASP A 185 6.33 -6.73 1.40
C ASP A 185 5.50 -7.91 0.83
N PHE A 186 6.18 -8.97 0.37
CA PHE A 186 5.54 -10.12 -0.28
C PHE A 186 4.59 -10.89 0.64
N THR A 187 4.97 -11.10 1.90
CA THR A 187 4.12 -11.80 2.87
C THR A 187 2.85 -11.01 3.14
N GLY A 188 2.98 -9.70 3.33
CA GLY A 188 1.86 -8.80 3.51
C GLY A 188 0.96 -8.72 2.29
N PHE A 189 1.53 -8.65 1.10
CA PHE A 189 0.78 -8.69 -0.16
C PHE A 189 -0.11 -9.93 -0.24
N LYS A 190 0.45 -11.14 -0.02
CA LYS A 190 -0.34 -12.38 -0.01
C LYS A 190 -1.49 -12.33 1.00
N LYS A 191 -1.20 -11.84 2.20
CA LYS A 191 -2.20 -11.73 3.27
C LYS A 191 -3.35 -10.79 2.92
N ILE A 192 -3.06 -9.66 2.28
CA ILE A 192 -4.08 -8.73 1.79
C ILE A 192 -4.99 -9.42 0.79
N ILE A 193 -4.43 -10.11 -0.20
CA ILE A 193 -5.19 -10.81 -1.24
C ILE A 193 -6.07 -11.91 -0.64
N ASP A 194 -5.54 -12.73 0.28
CA ASP A 194 -6.30 -13.78 0.95
C ASP A 194 -7.44 -13.20 1.82
N THR A 195 -7.20 -12.07 2.48
CA THR A 195 -8.21 -11.37 3.29
C THR A 195 -9.35 -10.82 2.43
N LEU A 196 -9.05 -10.37 1.20
CA LEU A 196 -10.05 -9.98 0.21
C LEU A 196 -10.85 -11.18 -0.33
N GLY A 197 -10.40 -12.40 -0.08
CA GLY A 197 -10.99 -13.63 -0.59
C GLY A 197 -10.52 -13.98 -2.00
N GLY A 198 -9.37 -13.47 -2.41
CA GLY A 198 -8.77 -13.63 -3.74
C GLY A 198 -9.07 -12.50 -4.70
N VAL A 199 -8.39 -12.50 -5.85
CA VAL A 199 -8.59 -11.53 -6.94
C VAL A 199 -8.96 -12.30 -8.21
N GLU A 200 -10.04 -11.89 -8.88
CA GLU A 200 -10.47 -12.47 -10.13
C GLU A 200 -9.73 -11.82 -11.30
N VAL A 201 -9.10 -12.66 -12.12
CA VAL A 201 -8.45 -12.28 -13.37
C VAL A 201 -8.87 -13.22 -14.48
N THR A 202 -8.95 -12.74 -15.72
CA THR A 202 -9.19 -13.60 -16.88
C THR A 202 -7.92 -13.66 -17.71
N THR A 203 -7.42 -14.88 -17.97
CA THR A 203 -6.25 -15.10 -18.82
C THR A 203 -6.70 -15.53 -20.22
N THR A 204 -6.15 -14.90 -21.26
CA THR A 204 -6.49 -15.22 -22.66
C THR A 204 -5.82 -16.51 -23.14
N LYS A 205 -4.75 -16.94 -22.46
CA LYS A 205 -4.01 -18.19 -22.69
C LYS A 205 -3.40 -18.69 -21.37
N PRO A 206 -3.01 -19.98 -21.29
CA PRO A 206 -2.35 -20.49 -20.09
C PRO A 206 -1.09 -19.70 -19.79
N ILE A 207 -0.79 -19.48 -18.51
CA ILE A 207 0.46 -18.89 -18.02
C ILE A 207 1.15 -19.92 -17.15
N LYS A 208 2.34 -20.35 -17.55
CA LYS A 208 3.18 -21.24 -16.76
C LYS A 208 4.58 -20.65 -16.61
N ASP A 209 4.99 -20.47 -15.38
CA ASP A 209 6.33 -19.96 -15.03
C ASP A 209 6.84 -20.69 -13.79
N ASP A 210 7.78 -21.60 -13.97
CA ASP A 210 8.34 -22.43 -12.90
C ASP A 210 9.17 -21.60 -11.91
N TYR A 211 9.69 -20.43 -12.32
CA TYR A 211 10.47 -19.53 -11.44
C TYR A 211 9.58 -18.74 -10.48
N SER A 212 8.37 -18.40 -10.89
CA SER A 212 7.38 -17.74 -10.03
C SER A 212 6.40 -18.74 -9.40
N HIS A 213 6.57 -20.05 -9.67
CA HIS A 213 5.69 -21.14 -9.24
C HIS A 213 4.23 -20.92 -9.65
N LEU A 214 4.02 -20.35 -10.85
CA LEU A 214 2.69 -20.05 -11.36
C LEU A 214 2.29 -21.06 -12.45
N ASP A 215 1.09 -21.62 -12.32
CA ASP A 215 0.42 -22.41 -13.35
C ASP A 215 -1.05 -22.03 -13.37
N LEU A 216 -1.47 -21.26 -14.40
CA LEU A 216 -2.85 -20.79 -14.58
C LEU A 216 -3.38 -21.28 -15.91
N PRO A 217 -4.57 -21.90 -15.97
CA PRO A 217 -5.25 -22.22 -17.22
C PRO A 217 -5.77 -20.95 -17.90
N ALA A 218 -6.07 -21.02 -19.19
CA ALA A 218 -6.80 -19.97 -19.87
C ALA A 218 -8.23 -19.85 -19.32
N GLY A 219 -8.77 -18.62 -19.31
CA GLY A 219 -10.11 -18.30 -18.84
C GLY A 219 -10.13 -17.60 -17.49
N PRO A 220 -11.29 -17.58 -16.81
CA PRO A 220 -11.44 -16.94 -15.50
C PRO A 220 -10.69 -17.70 -14.43
N ASN A 221 -9.88 -16.99 -13.63
CA ASN A 221 -9.10 -17.52 -12.52
C ASN A 221 -9.33 -16.66 -11.29
N LYS A 222 -9.55 -17.30 -10.14
CA LYS A 222 -9.59 -16.61 -8.85
C LYS A 222 -8.30 -16.89 -8.10
N LEU A 223 -7.42 -15.90 -8.07
CA LEU A 223 -6.09 -16.03 -7.50
C LEU A 223 -6.11 -15.86 -5.97
N ASN A 224 -5.52 -16.79 -5.25
CA ASN A 224 -5.15 -16.60 -3.84
C ASN A 224 -3.87 -15.76 -3.74
N GLY A 225 -3.40 -15.47 -2.51
CA GLY A 225 -2.22 -14.63 -2.29
C GLY A 225 -0.95 -15.17 -2.96
N GLU A 226 -0.74 -16.49 -2.92
CA GLU A 226 0.44 -17.13 -3.54
C GLU A 226 0.40 -17.04 -5.07
N GLN A 227 -0.74 -17.36 -5.67
CA GLN A 227 -0.95 -17.25 -7.11
C GLN A 227 -0.86 -15.81 -7.61
N ALA A 228 -1.41 -14.86 -6.84
CA ALA A 228 -1.30 -13.43 -7.15
C ALA A 228 0.15 -12.96 -7.10
N LEU A 229 0.92 -13.38 -6.07
CA LEU A 229 2.34 -13.07 -5.99
C LEU A 229 3.10 -13.72 -7.16
N GLY A 230 2.80 -14.97 -7.50
CA GLY A 230 3.33 -15.65 -8.68
C GLY A 230 3.10 -14.84 -9.95
N LEU A 231 1.85 -14.37 -10.18
CA LEU A 231 1.50 -13.59 -11.37
C LEU A 231 2.29 -12.28 -11.48
N VAL A 232 2.38 -11.49 -10.41
CA VAL A 232 3.10 -10.20 -10.44
C VAL A 232 4.62 -10.36 -10.48
N ARG A 233 5.14 -11.57 -10.26
CA ARG A 233 6.56 -11.92 -10.38
C ARG A 233 6.90 -12.64 -11.69
N THR A 234 5.90 -13.14 -12.42
CA THR A 234 6.07 -13.88 -13.67
C THR A 234 6.81 -13.05 -14.71
N ARG A 235 7.82 -13.67 -15.32
CA ARG A 235 8.59 -13.13 -16.44
C ARG A 235 8.62 -14.09 -17.62
N HIS A 236 8.77 -15.38 -17.34
CA HIS A 236 8.86 -16.43 -18.34
C HIS A 236 7.45 -16.90 -18.72
N GLY A 237 7.28 -17.35 -19.94
CA GLY A 237 5.97 -17.84 -20.42
C GLY A 237 4.96 -16.77 -20.82
N VAL A 238 5.28 -15.47 -20.68
CA VAL A 238 4.42 -14.36 -21.10
C VAL A 238 5.24 -13.29 -21.84
N GLY A 239 4.76 -12.85 -23.00
CA GLY A 239 5.45 -11.84 -23.81
C GLY A 239 6.82 -12.30 -24.29
N ASP A 240 7.79 -11.38 -24.18
CA ASP A 240 9.20 -11.59 -24.53
C ASP A 240 10.05 -12.18 -23.39
N GLY A 241 9.44 -12.51 -22.25
CA GLY A 241 10.14 -13.02 -21.07
C GLY A 241 10.91 -11.96 -20.27
N GLY A 242 10.74 -10.68 -20.61
CA GLY A 242 11.47 -9.56 -20.01
C GLY A 242 10.74 -8.88 -18.84
N ASP A 243 11.43 -7.90 -18.25
CA ASP A 243 10.90 -7.07 -17.16
C ASP A 243 9.68 -6.24 -17.59
N LEU A 244 9.65 -5.78 -18.86
CA LEU A 244 8.55 -4.99 -19.41
C LEU A 244 7.23 -5.78 -19.47
N GLY A 245 7.30 -7.07 -19.81
CA GLY A 245 6.14 -7.96 -19.78
C GLY A 245 5.60 -8.14 -18.37
N ARG A 246 6.49 -8.31 -17.38
CA ARG A 246 6.10 -8.38 -15.96
C ARG A 246 5.37 -7.12 -15.50
N ILE A 247 5.85 -5.94 -15.86
CA ILE A 247 5.20 -4.66 -15.54
C ILE A 247 3.77 -4.61 -16.07
N GLN A 248 3.53 -5.09 -17.28
CA GLN A 248 2.18 -5.13 -17.85
C GLN A 248 1.25 -6.08 -17.08
N LEU A 249 1.77 -7.25 -16.64
CA LEU A 249 1.00 -8.14 -15.75
C LEU A 249 0.67 -7.49 -14.40
N GLN A 250 1.62 -6.76 -13.82
CA GLN A 250 1.40 -6.00 -12.59
C GLN A 250 0.31 -4.94 -12.78
N GLN A 251 0.33 -4.18 -13.87
CA GLN A 251 -0.68 -3.16 -14.18
C GLN A 251 -2.07 -3.79 -14.36
N ALA A 252 -2.17 -4.90 -15.09
CA ALA A 252 -3.41 -5.63 -15.25
C ALA A 252 -3.94 -6.17 -13.90
N PHE A 253 -3.06 -6.73 -13.08
CA PHE A 253 -3.40 -7.21 -11.75
C PHE A 253 -3.90 -6.08 -10.83
N ILE A 254 -3.25 -4.89 -10.84
CA ILE A 254 -3.68 -3.73 -10.05
C ILE A 254 -5.10 -3.31 -10.43
N LYS A 255 -5.43 -3.28 -11.72
CA LYS A 255 -6.80 -2.98 -12.19
C LYS A 255 -7.81 -4.00 -11.67
N ALA A 256 -7.47 -5.29 -11.73
CA ALA A 256 -8.31 -6.36 -11.20
C ALA A 256 -8.46 -6.26 -9.66
N LEU A 257 -7.40 -5.92 -8.95
CA LEU A 257 -7.42 -5.73 -7.49
C LEU A 257 -8.35 -4.57 -7.09
N ILE A 258 -8.29 -3.42 -7.77
CA ILE A 258 -9.17 -2.28 -7.51
C ILE A 258 -10.63 -2.67 -7.73
N LYS A 259 -10.92 -3.37 -8.83
CA LYS A 259 -12.26 -3.90 -9.12
C LYS A 259 -12.73 -4.86 -8.02
N GLN A 260 -11.84 -5.74 -7.54
CA GLN A 260 -12.14 -6.69 -6.46
C GLN A 260 -12.45 -5.97 -5.14
N VAL A 261 -11.63 -5.01 -4.71
CA VAL A 261 -11.83 -4.24 -3.48
C VAL A 261 -13.20 -3.56 -3.47
N LYS A 262 -13.60 -2.96 -4.60
CA LYS A 262 -14.93 -2.34 -4.75
C LYS A 262 -16.05 -3.38 -4.77
N GLY A 263 -15.87 -4.48 -5.48
CA GLY A 263 -16.89 -5.52 -5.67
C GLY A 263 -17.24 -6.30 -4.41
N VAL A 264 -16.28 -6.51 -3.50
CA VAL A 264 -16.54 -7.29 -2.26
C VAL A 264 -17.16 -6.48 -1.12
N GLY A 265 -17.46 -5.20 -1.33
CA GLY A 265 -18.11 -4.35 -0.32
C GLY A 265 -17.34 -4.33 1.00
N VAL A 266 -16.02 -4.15 0.93
CA VAL A 266 -15.14 -4.14 2.13
C VAL A 266 -15.63 -3.11 3.14
N PHE A 267 -16.08 -1.97 2.67
CA PHE A 267 -16.56 -0.87 3.51
C PHE A 267 -17.93 -1.13 4.14
N ASP A 268 -18.73 -2.04 3.57
CA ASP A 268 -20.06 -2.41 4.07
C ASP A 268 -19.99 -3.52 5.12
N ASN A 269 -18.84 -4.17 5.28
CA ASN A 269 -18.63 -5.26 6.23
C ASN A 269 -17.56 -4.89 7.26
N PRO A 270 -17.95 -4.51 8.49
CA PRO A 270 -17.02 -4.09 9.54
C PRO A 270 -15.94 -5.14 9.86
N LYS A 271 -16.27 -6.42 9.83
CA LYS A 271 -15.29 -7.49 10.08
C LYS A 271 -14.24 -7.54 8.98
N LYS A 272 -14.66 -7.53 7.70
CA LYS A 272 -13.71 -7.52 6.56
C LYS A 272 -12.82 -6.28 6.59
N LEU A 273 -13.39 -5.12 6.91
CA LEU A 273 -12.63 -3.88 7.03
C LEU A 273 -11.55 -3.98 8.13
N LEU A 274 -11.89 -4.53 9.30
CA LEU A 274 -10.94 -4.71 10.39
C LEU A 274 -9.86 -5.74 10.03
N ASP A 275 -10.23 -6.86 9.41
CA ASP A 275 -9.28 -7.89 8.97
C ASP A 275 -8.32 -7.33 7.90
N LEU A 276 -8.84 -6.54 6.95
CA LEU A 276 -8.03 -5.88 5.92
C LEU A 276 -7.12 -4.78 6.51
N ALA A 277 -7.60 -4.02 7.48
CA ALA A 277 -6.79 -3.04 8.19
C ALA A 277 -5.63 -3.70 8.96
N ASP A 278 -5.88 -4.82 9.65
CA ASP A 278 -4.83 -5.59 10.34
C ASP A 278 -3.81 -6.17 9.35
N ALA A 279 -4.27 -6.73 8.22
CA ALA A 279 -3.39 -7.23 7.17
C ALA A 279 -2.57 -6.09 6.52
N GLY A 280 -3.23 -4.99 6.15
CA GLY A 280 -2.60 -3.83 5.50
C GLY A 280 -1.55 -3.17 6.40
N THR A 281 -1.88 -2.88 7.67
CA THR A 281 -0.93 -2.24 8.59
C THR A 281 0.31 -3.09 8.88
N LYS A 282 0.23 -4.41 8.73
CA LYS A 282 1.39 -5.32 8.84
C LYS A 282 2.22 -5.42 7.56
N ALA A 283 1.56 -5.23 6.42
CA ALA A 283 2.15 -5.37 5.08
C ALA A 283 2.92 -4.12 4.63
N LEU A 284 2.56 -2.96 5.20
CA LEU A 284 3.04 -1.67 4.71
C LEU A 284 4.18 -1.13 5.57
N THR A 285 5.17 -0.57 4.87
CA THR A 285 6.11 0.40 5.41
C THR A 285 5.86 1.73 4.71
N THR A 286 5.65 2.80 5.47
CA THR A 286 5.28 4.12 4.92
C THR A 286 6.26 5.21 5.35
N ASP A 287 6.14 6.39 4.76
CA ASP A 287 6.73 7.59 5.35
C ASP A 287 6.05 7.94 6.68
N ARG A 288 6.63 8.91 7.39
CA ARG A 288 6.14 9.32 8.72
C ARG A 288 4.76 9.98 8.68
N ALA A 289 4.39 10.66 7.57
CA ALA A 289 3.09 11.33 7.46
C ALA A 289 1.93 10.33 7.35
N LEU A 290 2.16 9.15 6.74
CA LEU A 290 1.22 8.02 6.70
C LEU A 290 1.47 7.00 7.83
N GLY A 291 2.29 7.34 8.81
CA GLY A 291 2.78 6.44 9.86
C GLY A 291 1.79 6.14 10.99
N ASP A 292 0.55 6.60 10.92
CA ASP A 292 -0.51 6.26 11.86
C ASP A 292 -1.80 5.84 11.15
N VAL A 293 -2.62 5.06 11.85
CA VAL A 293 -3.86 4.48 11.28
C VAL A 293 -4.85 5.54 10.84
N LYS A 294 -4.92 6.69 11.52
CA LYS A 294 -5.85 7.76 11.16
C LYS A 294 -5.44 8.40 9.83
N SER A 295 -4.15 8.73 9.68
CA SER A 295 -3.59 9.29 8.45
C SER A 295 -3.74 8.31 7.28
N LEU A 296 -3.40 7.03 7.50
CA LEU A 296 -3.54 5.99 6.48
C LEU A 296 -5.00 5.75 6.08
N ALA A 297 -5.95 5.78 7.04
CA ALA A 297 -7.37 5.66 6.75
C ALA A 297 -7.91 6.88 5.99
N GLY A 298 -7.49 8.08 6.35
CA GLY A 298 -7.83 9.30 5.61
C GLY A 298 -7.33 9.27 4.17
N PHE A 299 -6.09 8.83 3.98
CA PHE A 299 -5.51 8.60 2.66
C PHE A 299 -6.33 7.57 1.85
N ALA A 300 -6.62 6.40 2.42
CA ALA A 300 -7.43 5.37 1.77
C ALA A 300 -8.86 5.85 1.42
N GLN A 301 -9.47 6.68 2.28
CA GLN A 301 -10.76 7.30 1.98
C GLN A 301 -10.66 8.27 0.80
N GLY A 302 -9.59 9.04 0.69
CA GLY A 302 -9.34 9.93 -0.46
C GLY A 302 -9.26 9.18 -1.79
N LEU A 303 -8.89 7.90 -1.78
CA LEU A 303 -8.78 7.07 -2.99
C LEU A 303 -10.06 6.33 -3.38
N GLN A 304 -11.11 6.34 -2.55
CA GLN A 304 -12.34 5.56 -2.79
C GLN A 304 -13.06 5.94 -4.09
N GLY A 305 -12.91 7.20 -4.54
CA GLY A 305 -13.49 7.72 -5.77
C GLY A 305 -12.88 7.14 -7.05
N ILE A 306 -11.64 6.62 -6.99
CA ILE A 306 -10.90 6.19 -8.18
C ILE A 306 -11.31 4.79 -8.60
N ASP A 307 -11.79 4.63 -9.85
CA ASP A 307 -12.04 3.34 -10.48
C ASP A 307 -10.85 2.88 -11.34
N ALA A 308 -10.82 1.59 -11.67
CA ALA A 308 -9.79 1.06 -12.57
C ALA A 308 -9.78 1.76 -13.95
N GLY A 309 -10.93 2.29 -14.39
CA GLY A 309 -11.06 3.08 -15.63
C GLY A 309 -10.54 4.52 -15.51
N ASP A 310 -10.42 5.04 -14.29
CA ASP A 310 -9.91 6.40 -14.02
C ASP A 310 -8.39 6.43 -13.86
N MET A 311 -7.74 5.28 -14.06
CA MET A 311 -6.29 5.14 -13.92
C MET A 311 -5.61 4.99 -15.28
N GLN A 312 -4.77 5.95 -15.63
CA GLN A 312 -3.84 5.83 -16.73
C GLN A 312 -2.58 5.11 -16.24
N MET A 313 -2.34 3.89 -16.72
CA MET A 313 -1.14 3.12 -16.35
C MET A 313 -0.20 3.04 -17.54
N ILE A 314 1.04 3.47 -17.34
CA ILE A 314 2.09 3.40 -18.34
C ILE A 314 3.37 2.78 -17.75
N THR A 315 4.21 2.26 -18.61
CA THR A 315 5.61 1.99 -18.32
C THR A 315 6.43 3.22 -18.71
N LEU A 316 7.38 3.64 -17.87
CA LEU A 316 8.33 4.70 -18.22
C LEU A 316 8.86 4.47 -19.64
N PRO A 317 8.78 5.45 -20.52
CA PRO A 317 9.28 5.30 -21.89
C PRO A 317 10.77 4.99 -21.90
N VAL A 318 11.12 3.78 -22.30
CA VAL A 318 12.50 3.28 -22.33
C VAL A 318 12.82 2.58 -23.65
N THR A 319 14.10 2.49 -23.95
CA THR A 319 14.65 1.66 -25.02
C THR A 319 15.78 0.80 -24.46
N THR A 320 16.16 -0.26 -25.18
CA THR A 320 17.33 -1.07 -24.83
C THR A 320 18.59 -0.21 -24.80
N ASP A 321 19.42 -0.45 -23.79
CA ASP A 321 20.68 0.25 -23.64
C ASP A 321 21.70 -0.24 -24.69
N ALA A 322 22.32 0.69 -25.40
CA ALA A 322 23.34 0.37 -26.42
C ALA A 322 24.61 -0.27 -25.84
N LEU A 323 24.87 -0.11 -24.54
CA LEU A 323 26.07 -0.64 -23.87
C LEU A 323 25.82 -1.98 -23.15
N ASP A 324 24.55 -2.31 -22.85
CA ASP A 324 24.18 -3.56 -22.21
C ASP A 324 22.74 -3.93 -22.60
N ALA A 325 22.59 -4.94 -23.42
CA ALA A 325 21.28 -5.40 -23.90
C ALA A 325 20.33 -5.88 -22.80
N ASN A 326 20.84 -6.17 -21.59
CA ASN A 326 20.02 -6.54 -20.43
C ASN A 326 19.54 -5.31 -19.63
N ARG A 327 19.83 -4.10 -20.10
CA ARG A 327 19.45 -2.83 -19.45
C ARG A 327 18.59 -2.00 -20.38
N VAL A 328 17.89 -1.07 -19.76
CA VAL A 328 17.11 -0.08 -20.50
C VAL A 328 17.51 1.33 -20.09
N VAL A 329 17.35 2.27 -21.00
CA VAL A 329 17.59 3.71 -20.77
C VAL A 329 16.31 4.48 -21.07
N PRO A 330 15.99 5.56 -20.33
CA PRO A 330 14.86 6.42 -20.63
C PRO A 330 15.01 7.07 -22.01
N LEU A 331 13.93 7.06 -22.78
CA LEU A 331 13.77 7.88 -23.96
C LEU A 331 13.58 9.33 -23.49
N GLN A 332 14.61 10.17 -23.66
CA GLN A 332 14.68 11.49 -23.01
C GLN A 332 13.47 12.37 -23.35
N LYS A 333 13.12 12.50 -24.64
CA LYS A 333 12.01 13.33 -25.09
C LYS A 333 10.68 12.82 -24.50
N GLU A 334 10.41 11.55 -24.64
CA GLU A 334 9.17 10.90 -24.20
C GLU A 334 9.07 10.91 -22.68
N SER A 335 10.14 10.64 -21.95
CA SER A 335 10.17 10.73 -20.50
C SER A 335 9.95 12.16 -19.99
N THR A 336 10.53 13.16 -20.66
CA THR A 336 10.27 14.58 -20.33
C THR A 336 8.78 14.90 -20.51
N MET A 337 8.14 14.42 -21.60
CA MET A 337 6.70 14.62 -21.79
C MET A 337 5.88 14.01 -20.65
N VAL A 338 6.30 12.85 -20.11
CA VAL A 338 5.64 12.24 -18.94
C VAL A 338 5.78 13.13 -17.71
N TRP A 339 7.02 13.55 -17.39
CA TRP A 339 7.29 14.35 -16.19
C TRP A 339 6.63 15.72 -16.25
N ASP A 340 6.67 16.40 -17.39
CA ASP A 340 6.03 17.71 -17.59
C ASP A 340 4.49 17.61 -17.48
N ALA A 341 3.91 16.49 -17.92
CA ALA A 341 2.48 16.27 -17.77
C ALA A 341 2.09 16.12 -16.30
N LEU A 342 2.83 15.31 -15.53
CA LEU A 342 2.55 15.11 -14.10
C LEU A 342 2.79 16.40 -13.30
N LEU A 343 3.92 17.10 -13.52
CA LEU A 343 4.19 18.38 -12.86
C LEU A 343 3.12 19.45 -13.14
N ALA A 344 2.49 19.38 -14.30
CA ALA A 344 1.41 20.30 -14.69
C ALA A 344 0.02 19.78 -14.34
N ASP A 345 -0.08 18.69 -13.57
CA ASP A 345 -1.33 18.01 -13.19
C ASP A 345 -2.23 17.69 -14.42
N ARG A 346 -1.62 17.17 -15.49
CA ARG A 346 -2.30 16.85 -16.76
C ARG A 346 -2.13 15.38 -17.13
N PRO A 347 -3.12 14.79 -17.83
CA PRO A 347 -2.99 13.44 -18.35
C PRO A 347 -1.75 13.29 -19.24
N ILE A 348 -1.08 12.14 -19.11
CA ILE A 348 0.11 11.82 -19.91
C ILE A 348 -0.31 11.67 -21.37
N PRO A 349 0.30 12.40 -22.31
CA PRO A 349 -0.07 12.32 -23.73
C PRO A 349 0.31 10.96 -24.32
N ALA A 350 -0.54 10.42 -25.21
CA ALA A 350 -0.33 9.10 -25.83
C ALA A 350 1.02 9.03 -26.60
N GLU A 351 1.46 10.12 -27.17
CA GLU A 351 2.73 10.21 -27.90
C GLU A 351 3.95 9.93 -27.01
N ALA A 352 3.84 10.13 -25.70
CA ALA A 352 4.91 9.84 -24.78
C ALA A 352 5.26 8.35 -24.70
N THR A 353 4.32 7.45 -25.02
CA THR A 353 4.55 5.99 -24.92
C THR A 353 4.70 5.31 -26.29
N ALA A 354 4.26 5.92 -27.39
CA ALA A 354 4.12 5.29 -28.71
C ALA A 354 5.40 4.62 -29.28
N ASN A 355 6.59 5.05 -28.85
CA ASN A 355 7.88 4.48 -29.30
C ASN A 355 8.58 3.66 -28.21
N SER A 356 7.97 3.51 -27.05
CA SER A 356 8.54 2.81 -25.92
C SER A 356 8.66 1.30 -26.16
N ALA A 357 9.72 0.70 -25.64
CA ALA A 357 9.83 -0.75 -25.59
C ALA A 357 8.69 -1.39 -24.79
N GLY A 358 8.18 -0.69 -23.75
CA GLY A 358 7.02 -1.15 -22.97
C GLY A 358 5.74 -1.25 -23.77
N ASP A 359 5.50 -0.34 -24.72
CA ASP A 359 4.31 -0.35 -25.58
C ASP A 359 4.30 -1.52 -26.57
N LYS A 360 5.49 -2.00 -26.94
CA LYS A 360 5.67 -3.15 -27.86
C LYS A 360 5.44 -4.52 -27.20
N SER A 361 5.38 -4.58 -25.89
CA SER A 361 5.13 -5.84 -25.17
C SER A 361 3.65 -6.23 -25.31
N THR A 362 3.38 -7.51 -25.55
CA THR A 362 2.02 -8.07 -25.64
C THR A 362 1.56 -8.77 -24.35
N ALA A 363 2.36 -8.71 -23.31
CA ALA A 363 2.06 -9.42 -22.05
C ALA A 363 0.77 -8.91 -21.39
N GLY A 364 0.48 -7.60 -21.46
CA GLY A 364 -0.75 -7.00 -20.91
C GLY A 364 -2.03 -7.49 -21.56
N SER A 365 -1.98 -8.01 -22.78
CA SER A 365 -3.15 -8.60 -23.44
C SER A 365 -3.47 -10.03 -22.97
N VAL A 366 -2.59 -10.63 -22.16
CA VAL A 366 -2.77 -12.00 -21.64
C VAL A 366 -3.67 -12.00 -20.40
N VAL A 367 -3.73 -10.91 -19.65
CA VAL A 367 -4.57 -10.74 -18.45
C VAL A 367 -5.56 -9.59 -18.67
N GLN A 368 -6.85 -9.84 -18.38
CA GLN A 368 -7.96 -8.89 -18.51
C GLN A 368 -8.76 -8.81 -17.22
#